data_129edf8eda06d5c9fc1a33ed5e16ecf1
#
_entry.id   129edf8eda06d5c9fc1a33ed5e16ecf1
#
_cell.length_a   1.000
_cell.length_b   1.000
_cell.length_c   1.000
_cell.angle_alpha   90.00
_cell.angle_beta   90.00
_cell.angle_gamma   90.00
#
_symmetry.space_group_name_H-M   'P 1'
#
loop_
_entity.id
_entity.type
_entity.pdbx_description
1 polymer ?
#
loop_
_entity_poly.entity_id
_entity_poly.type
_entity_poly.pdbx_seq_one_letter_code
_entity_poly.pdbx_strand_id
1 'polypeptide(L)'
;MVFDHIIYTVEEDLASIILNRPEVSNGFNIPMCQEIIEALGLAEQNSQVRFILFKAVGKIFSVGGDLAEMKRAVDEDDIDSLTQIAVLVNQISKMMKQIPKPVIMVADGAVAGATANMAVAADFCIASDKAKFIQAFVGVGLAPDAGGLFLLGRAIGLNRATQLAMTGEPLSAEKALDYGVVYKVSEVDKLLYRSLA
;
A
#
# COMPACT_ATOMS: atom_id res chain seq x y z
N MET A 1 -4.53 -9.62 -20.21
CA MET A 1 -3.48 -8.56 -20.18
C MET A 1 -2.39 -9.07 -19.29
N VAL A 2 -1.13 -8.86 -19.64
CA VAL A 2 0.03 -9.29 -18.84
C VAL A 2 0.68 -8.03 -18.31
N PHE A 3 0.85 -7.95 -17.01
CA PHE A 3 1.60 -6.90 -16.31
C PHE A 3 2.99 -7.45 -15.94
N ASP A 4 3.99 -6.58 -15.88
CA ASP A 4 5.36 -6.99 -15.59
C ASP A 4 5.69 -6.90 -14.09
N HIS A 5 5.06 -5.94 -13.37
CA HIS A 5 5.39 -5.61 -11.98
C HIS A 5 4.32 -6.01 -10.98
N ILE A 6 3.13 -6.36 -11.46
CA ILE A 6 2.03 -6.87 -10.64
C ILE A 6 1.43 -8.13 -11.26
N ILE A 7 0.72 -8.90 -10.46
CA ILE A 7 -0.16 -9.96 -10.94
C ILE A 7 -1.60 -9.47 -10.77
N TYR A 8 -2.37 -9.46 -11.84
CA TYR A 8 -3.79 -9.13 -11.82
C TYR A 8 -4.62 -10.33 -12.22
N THR A 9 -5.52 -10.76 -11.35
CA THR A 9 -6.46 -11.85 -11.62
C THR A 9 -7.87 -11.44 -11.24
N VAL A 10 -8.84 -12.05 -11.90
CA VAL A 10 -10.25 -11.97 -11.50
C VAL A 10 -10.75 -13.39 -11.34
N GLU A 11 -11.16 -13.75 -10.14
CA GLU A 11 -11.72 -15.04 -9.78
C GLU A 11 -13.09 -14.81 -9.16
N GLU A 12 -14.13 -15.38 -9.78
CA GLU A 12 -15.52 -15.11 -9.37
C GLU A 12 -15.82 -13.60 -9.35
N ASP A 13 -16.10 -13.02 -8.21
CA ASP A 13 -16.40 -11.61 -8.03
C ASP A 13 -15.25 -10.80 -7.39
N LEU A 14 -14.06 -11.40 -7.27
CA LEU A 14 -12.86 -10.83 -6.67
C LEU A 14 -11.81 -10.48 -7.70
N ALA A 15 -11.40 -9.21 -7.78
CA ALA A 15 -10.19 -8.78 -8.47
C ALA A 15 -9.01 -8.74 -7.50
N SER A 16 -7.92 -9.44 -7.82
CA SER A 16 -6.69 -9.42 -7.02
C SER A 16 -5.60 -8.63 -7.72
N ILE A 17 -5.01 -7.66 -7.04
CA ILE A 17 -3.84 -6.89 -7.44
C ILE A 17 -2.70 -7.29 -6.50
N ILE A 18 -1.70 -7.98 -7.01
CA ILE A 18 -0.63 -8.56 -6.22
C ILE A 18 0.69 -7.93 -6.64
N LEU A 19 1.34 -7.19 -5.73
CA LEU A 19 2.67 -6.61 -5.97
C LEU A 19 3.67 -7.73 -6.22
N ASN A 20 4.44 -7.66 -7.31
CA ASN A 20 5.30 -8.75 -7.77
C ASN A 20 6.70 -8.28 -8.18
N ARG A 21 7.35 -7.54 -7.30
CA ARG A 21 8.77 -7.15 -7.37
C ARG A 21 9.51 -7.50 -6.07
N PRO A 22 9.47 -8.77 -5.61
CA PRO A 22 10.01 -9.16 -4.30
C PRO A 22 11.54 -8.93 -4.19
N GLU A 23 12.28 -8.96 -5.31
CA GLU A 23 13.72 -8.72 -5.41
C GLU A 23 14.14 -7.30 -4.97
N VAL A 24 13.24 -6.33 -5.14
CA VAL A 24 13.40 -4.94 -4.66
C VAL A 24 12.40 -4.61 -3.56
N SER A 25 11.96 -5.64 -2.81
CA SER A 25 11.02 -5.50 -1.69
C SER A 25 9.72 -4.78 -2.08
N ASN A 26 9.22 -5.03 -3.28
CA ASN A 26 8.03 -4.42 -3.87
C ASN A 26 8.08 -2.88 -3.84
N GLY A 27 9.27 -2.30 -4.06
CA GLY A 27 9.45 -0.85 -4.17
C GLY A 27 8.69 -0.29 -5.37
N PHE A 28 7.98 0.81 -5.17
CA PHE A 28 7.16 1.46 -6.19
C PHE A 28 8.03 2.30 -7.12
N ASN A 29 7.97 1.98 -8.39
CA ASN A 29 8.48 2.78 -9.49
C ASN A 29 7.34 3.23 -10.40
N ILE A 30 7.66 4.07 -11.38
CA ILE A 30 6.67 4.63 -12.30
C ILE A 30 5.88 3.53 -13.03
N PRO A 31 6.51 2.51 -13.66
CA PRO A 31 5.77 1.44 -14.34
C PRO A 31 4.82 0.70 -13.41
N MET A 32 5.27 0.29 -12.23
CA MET A 32 4.43 -0.43 -11.27
C MET A 32 3.22 0.40 -10.82
N CYS A 33 3.42 1.71 -10.57
CA CYS A 33 2.31 2.60 -10.23
C CYS A 33 1.28 2.69 -11.36
N GLN A 34 1.74 2.78 -12.61
CA GLN A 34 0.87 2.83 -13.79
C GLN A 34 0.07 1.53 -13.94
N GLU A 35 0.72 0.38 -13.77
CA GLU A 35 0.06 -0.93 -13.80
C GLU A 35 -1.01 -1.07 -12.71
N ILE A 36 -0.74 -0.61 -11.49
CA ILE A 36 -1.72 -0.61 -10.39
C ILE A 36 -2.92 0.28 -10.73
N ILE A 37 -2.69 1.47 -11.27
CA ILE A 37 -3.76 2.40 -11.68
C ILE A 37 -4.62 1.76 -12.77
N GLU A 38 -4.00 1.13 -13.76
CA GLU A 38 -4.71 0.42 -14.84
C GLU A 38 -5.52 -0.75 -14.28
N ALA A 39 -4.93 -1.58 -13.40
CA ALA A 39 -5.61 -2.71 -12.77
C ALA A 39 -6.82 -2.27 -11.93
N LEU A 40 -6.70 -1.17 -11.17
CA LEU A 40 -7.83 -0.57 -10.45
C LEU A 40 -8.94 -0.14 -11.42
N GLY A 41 -8.59 0.51 -12.53
CA GLY A 41 -9.57 0.91 -13.55
C GLY A 41 -10.27 -0.27 -14.20
N LEU A 42 -9.53 -1.36 -14.50
CA LEU A 42 -10.11 -2.61 -15.01
C LEU A 42 -11.07 -3.25 -14.00
N ALA A 43 -10.67 -3.29 -12.73
CA ALA A 43 -11.51 -3.81 -11.66
C ALA A 43 -12.78 -2.98 -11.47
N GLU A 44 -12.68 -1.65 -11.57
CA GLU A 44 -13.81 -0.74 -11.46
C GLU A 44 -14.84 -0.96 -12.58
N GLN A 45 -14.37 -1.08 -13.82
CA GLN A 45 -15.22 -1.21 -15.01
C GLN A 45 -15.85 -2.60 -15.16
N ASN A 46 -15.26 -3.62 -14.56
CA ASN A 46 -15.78 -4.98 -14.65
C ASN A 46 -16.98 -5.18 -13.73
N SER A 47 -18.18 -5.31 -14.30
CA SER A 47 -19.43 -5.49 -13.54
C SER A 47 -19.52 -6.78 -12.73
N GLN A 48 -18.72 -7.80 -13.04
CA GLN A 48 -18.64 -9.05 -12.28
C GLN A 48 -17.86 -8.86 -10.98
N VAL A 49 -16.88 -7.92 -10.96
CA VAL A 49 -16.05 -7.66 -9.78
C VAL A 49 -16.84 -6.90 -8.73
N ARG A 50 -16.92 -7.45 -7.52
CA ARG A 50 -17.54 -6.85 -6.35
C ARG A 50 -16.54 -6.39 -5.30
N PHE A 51 -15.36 -7.01 -5.24
CA PHE A 51 -14.31 -6.73 -4.25
C PHE A 51 -12.96 -6.61 -4.95
N ILE A 52 -12.08 -5.78 -4.38
CA ILE A 52 -10.71 -5.63 -4.84
C ILE A 52 -9.79 -6.00 -3.69
N LEU A 53 -8.83 -6.89 -3.97
CA LEU A 53 -7.87 -7.39 -3.00
C LEU A 53 -6.46 -6.94 -3.36
N PHE A 54 -5.78 -6.27 -2.42
CA PHE A 54 -4.37 -5.91 -2.51
C PHE A 54 -3.53 -6.88 -1.69
N LYS A 55 -2.53 -7.49 -2.33
CA LYS A 55 -1.53 -8.40 -1.72
C LYS A 55 -0.13 -8.10 -2.24
N ALA A 56 0.85 -8.81 -1.71
CA ALA A 56 2.23 -8.77 -2.19
C ALA A 56 2.87 -10.16 -2.17
N VAL A 57 3.78 -10.40 -3.12
CA VAL A 57 4.66 -11.58 -3.12
C VAL A 57 5.88 -11.29 -2.25
N GLY A 58 6.35 -12.30 -1.52
CA GLY A 58 7.58 -12.21 -0.72
C GLY A 58 7.33 -11.94 0.76
N LYS A 59 8.42 -11.67 1.50
CA LYS A 59 8.42 -11.49 2.96
C LYS A 59 8.10 -10.06 3.42
N ILE A 60 8.15 -9.12 2.49
CA ILE A 60 7.91 -7.69 2.72
C ILE A 60 6.76 -7.29 1.82
N PHE A 61 5.73 -6.68 2.40
CA PHE A 61 4.62 -6.18 1.60
C PHE A 61 5.12 -5.13 0.60
N SER A 62 5.73 -4.06 1.10
CA SER A 62 6.45 -3.07 0.29
C SER A 62 7.25 -2.12 1.19
N VAL A 63 8.38 -1.66 0.66
CA VAL A 63 9.19 -0.59 1.28
C VAL A 63 8.69 0.83 0.96
N GLY A 64 7.63 0.98 0.16
CA GLY A 64 7.19 2.26 -0.39
C GLY A 64 7.86 2.53 -1.73
N GLY A 65 8.44 3.72 -1.93
CA GLY A 65 9.20 4.01 -3.15
C GLY A 65 10.41 3.10 -3.34
N ASP A 66 10.75 2.80 -4.58
CA ASP A 66 11.98 2.08 -4.92
C ASP A 66 13.20 2.93 -4.60
N LEU A 67 13.88 2.60 -3.49
CA LEU A 67 14.98 3.41 -2.96
C LEU A 67 16.17 3.49 -3.93
N ALA A 68 16.40 2.47 -4.75
CA ALA A 68 17.49 2.49 -5.73
C ALA A 68 17.17 3.45 -6.88
N GLU A 69 15.93 3.41 -7.39
CA GLU A 69 15.47 4.36 -8.42
C GLU A 69 15.40 5.80 -7.87
N MET A 70 14.91 5.98 -6.64
CA MET A 70 14.90 7.29 -5.99
C MET A 70 16.31 7.87 -5.82
N LYS A 71 17.27 7.02 -5.37
CA LYS A 71 18.66 7.44 -5.25
C LYS A 71 19.24 7.84 -6.60
N ARG A 72 19.01 7.04 -7.65
CA ARG A 72 19.46 7.37 -9.00
C ARG A 72 18.91 8.72 -9.45
N ALA A 73 17.61 8.95 -9.27
CA ALA A 73 16.98 10.20 -9.65
C ALA A 73 17.59 11.42 -8.90
N VAL A 74 17.94 11.26 -7.62
CA VAL A 74 18.66 12.30 -6.86
C VAL A 74 20.07 12.52 -7.41
N ASP A 75 20.81 11.44 -7.67
CA ASP A 75 22.19 11.51 -8.18
C ASP A 75 22.24 12.14 -9.60
N GLU A 76 21.18 11.98 -10.41
CA GLU A 76 21.04 12.51 -11.77
C GLU A 76 20.30 13.87 -11.83
N ASP A 77 19.91 14.44 -10.69
CA ASP A 77 19.09 15.66 -10.57
C ASP A 77 17.74 15.57 -11.32
N ASP A 78 17.19 14.35 -11.41
CA ASP A 78 15.91 14.04 -12.04
C ASP A 78 14.74 14.20 -11.05
N ILE A 79 14.44 15.44 -10.69
CA ILE A 79 13.35 15.78 -9.76
C ILE A 79 11.98 15.42 -10.37
N ASP A 80 11.88 15.45 -11.70
CA ASP A 80 10.62 15.14 -12.39
C ASP A 80 10.18 13.69 -12.15
N SER A 81 11.09 12.72 -12.22
CA SER A 81 10.79 11.32 -11.91
C SER A 81 10.34 11.13 -10.47
N LEU A 82 10.99 11.79 -9.48
CA LEU A 82 10.57 11.74 -8.07
C LEU A 82 9.17 12.33 -7.89
N THR A 83 8.91 13.46 -8.52
CA THR A 83 7.59 14.12 -8.48
C THR A 83 6.53 13.23 -9.11
N GLN A 84 6.84 12.59 -10.23
CA GLN A 84 5.91 11.68 -10.93
C GLN A 84 5.53 10.48 -10.06
N ILE A 85 6.49 9.85 -9.37
CA ILE A 85 6.19 8.75 -8.43
C ILE A 85 5.23 9.23 -7.34
N ALA A 86 5.48 10.39 -6.73
CA ALA A 86 4.61 10.95 -5.70
C ALA A 86 3.19 11.23 -6.22
N VAL A 87 3.06 11.76 -7.44
CA VAL A 87 1.76 11.97 -8.09
C VAL A 87 1.02 10.65 -8.30
N LEU A 88 1.70 9.63 -8.81
CA LEU A 88 1.10 8.33 -9.10
C LEU A 88 0.66 7.60 -7.83
N VAL A 89 1.45 7.58 -6.75
CA VAL A 89 1.04 6.95 -5.49
C VAL A 89 -0.14 7.68 -4.84
N ASN A 90 -0.20 9.01 -4.94
CA ASN A 90 -1.38 9.78 -4.52
C ASN A 90 -2.61 9.43 -5.37
N GLN A 91 -2.45 9.23 -6.68
CA GLN A 91 -3.54 8.79 -7.55
C GLN A 91 -4.06 7.41 -7.16
N ILE A 92 -3.18 6.44 -6.87
CA ILE A 92 -3.57 5.11 -6.39
C ILE A 92 -4.43 5.22 -5.14
N SER A 93 -3.95 5.91 -4.08
CA SER A 93 -4.70 6.08 -2.83
C SER A 93 -6.04 6.78 -3.04
N LYS A 94 -6.08 7.78 -3.93
CA LYS A 94 -7.32 8.46 -4.30
C LYS A 94 -8.29 7.51 -4.98
N MET A 95 -7.84 6.71 -5.93
CA MET A 95 -8.67 5.69 -6.60
C MET A 95 -9.22 4.67 -5.60
N MET A 96 -8.37 4.15 -4.69
CA MET A 96 -8.80 3.23 -3.64
C MET A 96 -9.93 3.80 -2.78
N LYS A 97 -9.97 5.12 -2.55
CA LYS A 97 -11.03 5.79 -1.80
C LYS A 97 -12.29 6.11 -2.62
N GLN A 98 -12.16 6.23 -3.92
CA GLN A 98 -13.26 6.69 -4.78
C GLN A 98 -13.98 5.57 -5.51
N ILE A 99 -13.31 4.44 -5.73
CA ILE A 99 -13.86 3.29 -6.43
C ILE A 99 -15.10 2.75 -5.66
N PRO A 100 -16.25 2.52 -6.34
CA PRO A 100 -17.49 2.10 -5.69
C PRO A 100 -17.51 0.60 -5.37
N LYS A 101 -16.36 0.03 -4.99
CA LYS A 101 -16.16 -1.38 -4.62
C LYS A 101 -15.24 -1.44 -3.43
N PRO A 102 -15.53 -2.27 -2.41
CA PRO A 102 -14.64 -2.42 -1.26
C PRO A 102 -13.23 -2.84 -1.67
N VAL A 103 -12.24 -2.11 -1.15
CA VAL A 103 -10.82 -2.40 -1.32
C VAL A 103 -10.29 -3.01 -0.03
N ILE A 104 -9.78 -4.24 -0.11
CA ILE A 104 -9.25 -4.99 1.02
C ILE A 104 -7.75 -5.13 0.84
N MET A 105 -6.96 -4.69 1.81
CA MET A 105 -5.52 -4.89 1.82
C MET A 105 -5.15 -6.02 2.77
N VAL A 106 -4.38 -6.98 2.28
CA VAL A 106 -3.87 -8.11 3.07
C VAL A 106 -2.36 -7.93 3.23
N ALA A 107 -1.98 -7.39 4.39
CA ALA A 107 -0.63 -6.95 4.70
C ALA A 107 0.16 -8.01 5.47
N ASP A 108 1.32 -8.40 4.95
CA ASP A 108 2.28 -9.28 5.64
C ASP A 108 3.68 -8.65 5.63
N GLY A 109 4.43 -8.80 6.74
CA GLY A 109 5.75 -8.24 6.89
C GLY A 109 5.77 -6.70 6.98
N ALA A 110 6.79 -6.07 6.39
CA ALA A 110 6.91 -4.62 6.42
C ALA A 110 5.99 -3.95 5.38
N VAL A 111 5.27 -2.93 5.84
CA VAL A 111 4.38 -2.07 5.06
C VAL A 111 4.84 -0.64 5.29
N ALA A 112 5.66 -0.10 4.38
CA ALA A 112 6.36 1.15 4.63
C ALA A 112 6.03 2.26 3.63
N GLY A 113 6.23 3.50 4.04
CA GLY A 113 6.05 4.68 3.20
C GLY A 113 4.64 4.78 2.60
N ALA A 114 4.54 4.98 1.29
CA ALA A 114 3.28 5.10 0.58
C ALA A 114 2.32 3.93 0.86
N THR A 115 2.82 2.69 0.97
CA THR A 115 1.96 1.53 1.24
C THR A 115 1.40 1.51 2.65
N ALA A 116 2.09 2.07 3.65
CA ALA A 116 1.52 2.26 4.99
C ALA A 116 0.33 3.22 4.96
N ASN A 117 0.38 4.24 4.09
CA ASN A 117 -0.72 5.17 3.87
C ASN A 117 -1.84 4.54 3.03
N MET A 118 -1.50 3.69 2.05
CA MET A 118 -2.49 2.91 1.29
C MET A 118 -3.25 1.93 2.19
N ALA A 119 -2.64 1.39 3.26
CA ALA A 119 -3.34 0.57 4.24
C ALA A 119 -4.49 1.32 4.93
N VAL A 120 -4.31 2.63 5.17
CA VAL A 120 -5.36 3.51 5.71
C VAL A 120 -6.34 3.96 4.61
N ALA A 121 -5.90 3.97 3.35
CA ALA A 121 -6.76 4.26 2.21
C ALA A 121 -7.68 3.08 1.87
N ALA A 122 -7.29 1.84 2.12
CA ALA A 122 -8.16 0.67 1.97
C ALA A 122 -9.38 0.75 2.89
N ASP A 123 -10.49 0.11 2.51
CA ASP A 123 -11.69 0.04 3.35
C ASP A 123 -11.46 -0.94 4.50
N PHE A 124 -10.74 -2.02 4.24
CA PHE A 124 -10.33 -2.98 5.25
C PHE A 124 -8.84 -3.32 5.09
N CYS A 125 -8.09 -3.26 6.17
CA CYS A 125 -6.74 -3.80 6.23
C CYS A 125 -6.72 -5.02 7.14
N ILE A 126 -6.37 -6.18 6.61
CA ILE A 126 -6.15 -7.42 7.37
C ILE A 126 -4.63 -7.62 7.42
N ALA A 127 -4.07 -7.71 8.60
CA ALA A 127 -2.64 -7.82 8.78
C ALA A 127 -2.22 -9.17 9.36
N SER A 128 -1.03 -9.66 8.99
CA SER A 128 -0.39 -10.73 9.73
C SER A 128 0.05 -10.23 11.11
N ASP A 129 0.25 -11.14 12.03
CA ASP A 129 0.85 -10.87 13.35
C ASP A 129 2.28 -10.30 13.25
N LYS A 130 2.97 -10.53 12.12
CA LYS A 130 4.32 -10.04 11.82
C LYS A 130 4.33 -8.68 11.12
N ALA A 131 3.18 -8.18 10.69
CA ALA A 131 3.10 -6.93 9.95
C ALA A 131 3.56 -5.72 10.79
N LYS A 132 4.28 -4.80 10.15
CA LYS A 132 4.74 -3.55 10.74
C LYS A 132 4.46 -2.41 9.77
N PHE A 133 3.72 -1.41 10.23
CA PHE A 133 3.40 -0.22 9.45
C PHE A 133 4.38 0.90 9.80
N ILE A 134 5.04 1.49 8.80
CA ILE A 134 6.16 2.39 9.02
C ILE A 134 5.98 3.65 8.17
N GLN A 135 5.91 4.82 8.82
CA GLN A 135 5.97 6.12 8.14
C GLN A 135 7.43 6.46 7.81
N ALA A 136 7.99 5.75 6.81
CA ALA A 136 9.42 5.74 6.53
C ALA A 136 9.98 7.06 5.94
N PHE A 137 9.11 8.01 5.63
CA PHE A 137 9.45 9.25 4.92
C PHE A 137 10.50 10.10 5.63
N VAL A 138 10.38 10.27 6.95
CA VAL A 138 11.30 11.08 7.75
C VAL A 138 12.74 10.57 7.67
N GLY A 139 12.92 9.24 7.55
CA GLY A 139 14.24 8.61 7.43
C GLY A 139 14.99 8.95 6.13
N VAL A 140 14.28 9.42 5.12
CA VAL A 140 14.83 9.82 3.81
C VAL A 140 14.56 11.30 3.48
N GLY A 141 14.17 12.09 4.49
CA GLY A 141 13.97 13.54 4.35
C GLY A 141 12.73 13.93 3.53
N LEU A 142 11.74 13.04 3.39
CA LEU A 142 10.50 13.29 2.66
C LEU A 142 9.31 13.53 3.60
N ALA A 143 8.31 14.23 3.08
CA ALA A 143 6.99 14.31 3.71
C ALA A 143 6.11 13.13 3.29
N PRO A 144 5.18 12.65 4.16
CA PRO A 144 4.23 11.60 3.81
C PRO A 144 3.36 11.97 2.60
N ASP A 145 3.34 11.08 1.60
CA ASP A 145 2.50 11.11 0.40
C ASP A 145 1.28 10.17 0.52
N ALA A 146 0.69 9.78 -0.60
CA ALA A 146 -0.46 8.86 -0.68
C ALA A 146 -1.64 9.26 0.24
N GLY A 147 -1.82 10.55 0.50
CA GLY A 147 -2.85 11.08 1.39
C GLY A 147 -2.57 10.81 2.88
N GLY A 148 -1.36 10.37 3.24
CA GLY A 148 -1.03 9.78 4.53
C GLY A 148 -1.37 10.65 5.73
N LEU A 149 -0.91 11.89 5.79
CA LEU A 149 -1.19 12.75 6.95
C LEU A 149 -2.69 12.99 7.17
N PHE A 150 -3.43 13.15 6.08
CA PHE A 150 -4.88 13.35 6.16
C PHE A 150 -5.61 12.08 6.59
N LEU A 151 -5.36 10.96 5.92
CA LEU A 151 -6.05 9.70 6.19
C LEU A 151 -5.66 9.12 7.55
N LEU A 152 -4.37 9.12 7.87
CA LEU A 152 -3.87 8.61 9.15
C LEU A 152 -4.38 9.44 10.31
N GLY A 153 -4.34 10.78 10.19
CA GLY A 153 -4.86 11.67 11.23
C GLY A 153 -6.36 11.46 11.50
N ARG A 154 -7.13 11.13 10.47
CA ARG A 154 -8.56 10.79 10.62
C ARG A 154 -8.79 9.42 11.25
N ALA A 155 -7.92 8.45 10.96
CA ALA A 155 -8.07 7.09 11.49
C ALA A 155 -7.66 6.98 12.95
N ILE A 156 -6.50 7.58 13.34
CA ILE A 156 -5.90 7.34 14.66
C ILE A 156 -5.80 8.58 15.55
N GLY A 157 -6.28 9.71 15.06
CA GLY A 157 -6.16 11.01 15.71
C GLY A 157 -4.82 11.70 15.43
N LEU A 158 -4.83 13.04 15.45
CA LEU A 158 -3.70 13.87 15.01
C LEU A 158 -2.41 13.61 15.80
N ASN A 159 -2.50 13.46 17.12
CA ASN A 159 -1.31 13.28 17.97
C ASN A 159 -0.54 11.99 17.62
N ARG A 160 -1.25 10.87 17.46
CA ARG A 160 -0.62 9.59 17.08
C ARG A 160 -0.07 9.64 15.65
N ALA A 161 -0.82 10.24 14.73
CA ALA A 161 -0.38 10.42 13.36
C ALA A 161 0.90 11.27 13.28
N THR A 162 0.96 12.39 14.04
CA THR A 162 2.14 13.23 14.13
C THR A 162 3.34 12.46 14.72
N GLN A 163 3.13 11.71 15.81
CA GLN A 163 4.19 10.89 16.40
C GLN A 163 4.77 9.93 15.36
N LEU A 164 3.94 9.12 14.71
CA LEU A 164 4.40 8.15 13.72
C LEU A 164 5.09 8.80 12.52
N ALA A 165 4.55 9.92 12.02
CA ALA A 165 5.12 10.63 10.88
C ALA A 165 6.47 11.30 11.22
N MET A 166 6.64 11.80 12.44
CA MET A 166 7.85 12.51 12.85
C MET A 166 8.96 11.58 13.34
N THR A 167 8.61 10.41 13.89
CA THR A 167 9.60 9.47 14.41
C THR A 167 9.96 8.36 13.43
N GLY A 168 9.02 8.00 12.52
CA GLY A 168 9.18 6.83 11.65
C GLY A 168 9.19 5.50 12.41
N GLU A 169 8.77 5.49 13.69
CA GLU A 169 8.77 4.26 14.49
C GLU A 169 7.82 3.21 13.91
N PRO A 170 8.20 1.93 13.91
CA PRO A 170 7.33 0.87 13.44
C PRO A 170 6.11 0.68 14.35
N LEU A 171 4.91 0.71 13.77
CA LEU A 171 3.66 0.37 14.42
C LEU A 171 3.39 -1.13 14.22
N SER A 172 3.34 -1.93 15.29
CA SER A 172 3.03 -3.36 15.20
C SER A 172 1.59 -3.60 14.75
N ALA A 173 1.30 -4.79 14.22
CA ALA A 173 -0.04 -5.20 13.80
C ALA A 173 -1.07 -5.07 14.94
N GLU A 174 -0.70 -5.46 16.17
CA GLU A 174 -1.56 -5.35 17.34
C GLU A 174 -1.90 -3.89 17.69
N LYS A 175 -0.87 -3.02 17.74
CA LYS A 175 -1.10 -1.58 17.96
C LYS A 175 -1.88 -0.94 16.81
N ALA A 176 -1.65 -1.38 15.57
CA ALA A 176 -2.39 -0.91 14.41
C ALA A 176 -3.89 -1.31 14.47
N LEU A 177 -4.19 -2.50 15.02
CA LEU A 177 -5.55 -2.92 15.34
C LEU A 177 -6.17 -2.02 16.43
N ASP A 178 -5.46 -1.81 17.54
CA ASP A 178 -5.92 -0.95 18.65
C ASP A 178 -6.17 0.50 18.20
N TYR A 179 -5.40 0.98 17.24
CA TYR A 179 -5.53 2.33 16.69
C TYR A 179 -6.59 2.44 15.58
N GLY A 180 -7.09 1.31 15.06
CA GLY A 180 -8.08 1.29 13.98
C GLY A 180 -7.51 1.42 12.57
N VAL A 181 -6.20 1.27 12.39
CA VAL A 181 -5.57 1.16 11.06
C VAL A 181 -5.84 -0.22 10.45
N VAL A 182 -5.82 -1.26 11.28
CA VAL A 182 -6.06 -2.65 10.89
C VAL A 182 -7.43 -3.09 11.41
N TYR A 183 -8.21 -3.72 10.53
CA TYR A 183 -9.50 -4.30 10.89
C TYR A 183 -9.35 -5.62 11.67
N LYS A 184 -8.35 -6.43 11.30
CA LYS A 184 -8.13 -7.75 11.89
C LYS A 184 -6.67 -8.16 11.78
N VAL A 185 -6.15 -8.79 12.85
CA VAL A 185 -4.86 -9.49 12.83
C VAL A 185 -5.10 -10.99 12.74
N SER A 186 -4.33 -11.70 11.91
CA SER A 186 -4.39 -13.15 11.72
C SER A 186 -2.99 -13.73 11.63
N GLU A 187 -2.81 -14.99 12.03
CA GLU A 187 -1.58 -15.73 11.77
C GLU A 187 -1.32 -15.79 10.24
N VAL A 188 -0.05 -15.72 9.83
CA VAL A 188 0.33 -15.73 8.41
C VAL A 188 -0.33 -16.88 7.63
N ASP A 189 -0.30 -18.08 8.18
CA ASP A 189 -0.84 -19.29 7.53
C ASP A 189 -2.37 -19.24 7.34
N LYS A 190 -3.06 -18.41 8.12
CA LYS A 190 -4.51 -18.23 8.06
C LYS A 190 -4.94 -17.00 7.27
N LEU A 191 -3.97 -16.15 6.90
CA LEU A 191 -4.24 -14.87 6.24
C LEU A 191 -4.90 -15.07 4.88
N LEU A 192 -4.44 -16.08 4.11
CA LEU A 192 -4.94 -16.40 2.78
C LEU A 192 -6.34 -17.03 2.78
N TYR A 193 -6.67 -17.84 3.79
CA TYR A 193 -7.96 -18.55 3.86
C TYR A 193 -9.09 -17.71 4.45
N ARG A 194 -8.78 -16.66 5.20
CA ARG A 194 -9.78 -15.83 5.91
C ARG A 194 -10.07 -14.47 5.26
N SER A 195 -9.32 -14.09 4.26
CA SER A 195 -9.62 -12.88 3.50
C SER A 195 -10.83 -13.03 2.56
N LEU A 196 -11.32 -14.26 2.39
CA LEU A 196 -12.42 -14.62 1.50
C LEU A 196 -13.63 -15.24 2.24
N ALA A 197 -13.56 -15.42 3.55
CA ALA A 197 -14.62 -15.89 4.43
C ALA A 197 -15.15 -14.74 5.30
#